data_bfef82ece0981cc1caf687a68b3f1b8a
#
_entry.id   bfef82ece0981cc1caf687a68b3f1b8a
#
_cell.length_a   1.000
_cell.length_b   1.000
_cell.length_c   1.000
_cell.angle_alpha   90.00
_cell.angle_beta   90.00
_cell.angle_gamma   90.00
#
_symmetry.space_group_name_H-M   'P 1'
#
loop_
_entity.id
_entity.type
_entity.pdbx_description
1 polymer ?
#
loop_
_entity_poly.entity_id
_entity_poly.type
_entity_poly.pdbx_seq_one_letter_code
_entity_poly.pdbx_strand_id
1 'polypeptide(L)'
;MQISFFRSVSLFLAASTGLLLIGCDGDDPTAARSQYLGGVYGNEPVSSAAPKDSVSYWDGDAVSGKPSIKISLGEQKAYFYKGGQLVGISQLSTGREGLGTVTGSFKIIQKDQNHVSSEYGDYVDSADNVVVANVDVGKDPKPPGAHFKGAPMPYFMRIVGGTGLHAGYLPGYPASHGCIRMPEFMAENFFRNVSVGTPVTVTH
;
A
#
# COMPACT_ATOMS: atom_id res chain seq x y z
N MET A 1 -25.47 -86.84 -9.53
CA MET A 1 -24.96 -85.91 -10.53
C MET A 1 -25.08 -84.52 -9.91
N GLN A 2 -24.06 -84.09 -9.19
CA GLN A 2 -24.01 -82.82 -8.47
C GLN A 2 -22.82 -82.05 -9.02
N ILE A 3 -23.12 -80.88 -9.54
CA ILE A 3 -22.12 -79.96 -10.08
C ILE A 3 -21.87 -78.88 -9.02
N SER A 4 -20.63 -78.88 -8.52
CA SER A 4 -20.17 -77.94 -7.50
C SER A 4 -19.69 -76.66 -8.20
N PHE A 5 -20.27 -75.50 -7.84
CA PHE A 5 -19.84 -74.17 -8.31
C PHE A 5 -18.86 -73.56 -7.29
N PHE A 6 -17.60 -73.44 -7.69
CA PHE A 6 -16.60 -72.63 -6.99
C PHE A 6 -16.82 -71.16 -7.29
N ARG A 7 -17.12 -70.39 -6.29
CA ARG A 7 -17.11 -68.94 -6.37
C ARG A 7 -15.74 -68.40 -5.98
N SER A 8 -15.02 -67.89 -6.97
CA SER A 8 -13.78 -67.11 -6.72
C SER A 8 -14.13 -65.72 -6.23
N VAL A 9 -13.68 -65.35 -5.05
CA VAL A 9 -13.74 -64.01 -4.50
C VAL A 9 -12.50 -63.27 -4.93
N SER A 10 -12.59 -62.33 -5.84
CA SER A 10 -11.50 -61.42 -6.19
C SER A 10 -11.49 -60.23 -5.23
N LEU A 11 -10.42 -60.16 -4.47
CA LEU A 11 -10.12 -59.07 -3.56
C LEU A 11 -9.51 -57.89 -4.36
N PHE A 12 -10.30 -56.84 -4.57
CA PHE A 12 -9.78 -55.61 -5.14
C PHE A 12 -9.08 -54.78 -4.06
N LEU A 13 -7.78 -54.70 -4.15
CA LEU A 13 -6.96 -53.81 -3.35
C LEU A 13 -6.99 -52.41 -4.00
N ALA A 14 -7.76 -51.47 -3.42
CA ALA A 14 -7.78 -50.09 -3.84
C ALA A 14 -6.55 -49.37 -3.27
N ALA A 15 -5.58 -49.11 -4.13
CA ALA A 15 -4.45 -48.25 -3.80
C ALA A 15 -4.92 -46.78 -3.92
N SER A 16 -5.14 -46.12 -2.79
CA SER A 16 -5.37 -44.69 -2.73
C SER A 16 -4.05 -43.93 -2.92
N THR A 17 -3.79 -43.45 -4.12
CA THR A 17 -2.74 -42.49 -4.39
C THR A 17 -3.16 -41.12 -3.81
N GLY A 18 -2.65 -40.79 -2.63
CA GLY A 18 -2.72 -39.45 -2.07
C GLY A 18 -1.94 -38.48 -2.93
N LEU A 19 -2.64 -37.62 -3.65
CA LEU A 19 -2.05 -36.50 -4.35
C LEU A 19 -1.66 -35.42 -3.31
N LEU A 20 -0.39 -35.36 -2.95
CA LEU A 20 0.18 -34.26 -2.17
C LEU A 20 0.17 -33.02 -3.08
N LEU A 21 -0.82 -32.15 -2.87
CA LEU A 21 -0.77 -30.77 -3.37
C LEU A 21 0.31 -30.05 -2.56
N ILE A 22 1.52 -29.99 -3.11
CA ILE A 22 2.53 -29.04 -2.68
C ILE A 22 2.02 -27.69 -3.13
N GLY A 23 1.39 -26.92 -2.20
CA GLY A 23 1.13 -25.52 -2.41
C GLY A 23 2.47 -24.83 -2.61
N CYS A 24 2.72 -24.31 -3.80
CA CYS A 24 3.74 -23.30 -3.98
C CYS A 24 3.25 -22.06 -3.21
N ASP A 25 3.77 -21.85 -2.01
CA ASP A 25 3.81 -20.53 -1.42
C ASP A 25 4.71 -19.69 -2.35
N GLY A 26 4.08 -19.05 -3.33
CA GLY A 26 4.73 -18.04 -4.11
C GLY A 26 5.02 -16.87 -3.17
N ASP A 27 6.29 -16.67 -2.85
CA ASP A 27 6.75 -15.43 -2.23
C ASP A 27 6.27 -14.28 -3.11
N ASP A 28 5.19 -13.62 -2.70
CA ASP A 28 4.72 -12.41 -3.35
C ASP A 28 5.74 -11.30 -3.06
N PRO A 29 6.51 -10.84 -4.06
CA PRO A 29 7.51 -9.80 -3.85
C PRO A 29 6.88 -8.47 -3.40
N THR A 30 5.55 -8.35 -3.44
CA THR A 30 4.82 -7.19 -2.92
C THR A 30 4.62 -7.29 -1.40
N ALA A 31 4.59 -8.49 -0.81
CA ALA A 31 4.44 -8.69 0.62
C ALA A 31 5.62 -8.10 1.42
N ALA A 32 6.84 -8.22 0.92
CA ALA A 32 8.04 -7.62 1.55
C ALA A 32 8.06 -6.08 1.46
N ARG A 33 7.36 -5.49 0.48
CA ARG A 33 7.23 -4.03 0.33
C ARG A 33 6.19 -3.42 1.25
N SER A 34 5.25 -4.22 1.75
CA SER A 34 4.12 -3.72 2.56
C SER A 34 4.45 -3.53 4.04
N GLN A 35 5.54 -4.12 4.55
CA GLN A 35 5.81 -4.15 5.98
C GLN A 35 6.07 -2.76 6.58
N TYR A 36 6.85 -1.91 5.89
CA TYR A 36 7.02 -0.51 6.31
C TYR A 36 5.75 0.32 6.10
N LEU A 37 5.09 0.17 4.94
CA LEU A 37 3.86 0.88 4.63
C LEU A 37 2.66 0.38 5.45
N GLY A 38 2.80 -0.77 6.10
CA GLY A 38 1.79 -1.36 6.99
C GLY A 38 1.52 -0.57 8.27
N GLY A 39 2.35 0.43 8.60
CA GLY A 39 2.15 1.28 9.78
C GLY A 39 2.15 0.51 11.10
N VAL A 40 2.73 -0.68 11.12
CA VAL A 40 2.68 -1.58 12.29
C VAL A 40 3.65 -1.09 13.34
N TYR A 41 3.12 -0.62 14.44
CA TYR A 41 3.85 -0.43 15.68
C TYR A 41 3.78 -1.69 16.50
N GLY A 42 4.95 -2.25 16.80
CA GLY A 42 5.08 -3.39 17.66
C GLY A 42 4.52 -4.68 17.05
N ASN A 43 4.70 -5.78 17.76
CA ASN A 43 4.42 -7.17 17.40
C ASN A 43 2.94 -7.52 17.11
N GLU A 44 2.15 -6.61 16.59
CA GLU A 44 0.82 -6.93 16.09
C GLU A 44 0.98 -7.80 14.85
N PRO A 45 0.36 -8.99 14.81
CA PRO A 45 0.39 -9.83 13.62
C PRO A 45 -0.21 -9.03 12.47
N VAL A 46 0.53 -8.92 11.36
CA VAL A 46 0.01 -8.34 10.12
C VAL A 46 -1.23 -9.14 9.76
N SER A 47 -2.41 -8.60 10.09
CA SER A 47 -3.66 -9.21 9.66
C SER A 47 -3.61 -9.26 8.13
N SER A 48 -3.61 -10.45 7.57
CA SER A 48 -3.66 -10.69 6.13
C SER A 48 -4.90 -10.14 5.44
N ALA A 49 -5.76 -9.46 6.18
CA ALA A 49 -6.99 -8.82 5.72
C ALA A 49 -6.90 -7.30 5.89
N ALA A 50 -6.05 -6.63 5.08
CA ALA A 50 -6.30 -5.22 4.82
C ALA A 50 -7.76 -5.07 4.33
N PRO A 51 -8.52 -4.08 4.82
CA PRO A 51 -9.87 -3.87 4.35
C PRO A 51 -9.88 -3.75 2.83
N LYS A 52 -10.70 -4.55 2.15
CA LYS A 52 -10.81 -4.47 0.71
C LYS A 52 -11.33 -3.07 0.34
N ASP A 53 -10.56 -2.36 -0.48
CA ASP A 53 -10.98 -1.06 -1.00
C ASP A 53 -12.21 -1.23 -1.89
N SER A 54 -13.35 -0.72 -1.42
CA SER A 54 -14.63 -0.73 -2.14
C SER A 54 -15.10 0.68 -2.50
N VAL A 55 -14.26 1.69 -2.28
CA VAL A 55 -14.61 3.10 -2.41
C VAL A 55 -13.91 3.74 -3.60
N SER A 56 -12.66 3.35 -3.87
CA SER A 56 -11.85 4.01 -4.89
C SER A 56 -12.33 3.66 -6.30
N TYR A 57 -12.45 4.69 -7.14
CA TYR A 57 -12.74 4.56 -8.56
C TYR A 57 -12.10 5.70 -9.36
N TRP A 58 -11.94 5.51 -10.67
CA TRP A 58 -11.43 6.49 -11.60
C TRP A 58 -12.20 6.48 -12.92
N ASP A 59 -12.78 7.65 -13.28
CA ASP A 59 -13.54 7.88 -14.53
C ASP A 59 -12.98 9.10 -15.29
N GLY A 60 -11.73 9.48 -15.01
CA GLY A 60 -11.16 10.73 -15.50
C GLY A 60 -10.56 10.71 -16.90
N ASP A 61 -10.44 9.55 -17.56
CA ASP A 61 -9.67 9.44 -18.81
C ASP A 61 -10.30 10.19 -19.98
N ALA A 62 -11.63 10.18 -20.07
CA ALA A 62 -12.38 10.89 -21.10
C ALA A 62 -12.75 12.34 -20.75
N VAL A 63 -12.44 12.80 -19.55
CA VAL A 63 -12.83 14.14 -19.06
C VAL A 63 -11.66 15.11 -19.17
N SER A 64 -11.91 16.25 -19.82
CA SER A 64 -10.96 17.35 -19.96
C SER A 64 -11.19 18.42 -18.90
N GLY A 65 -10.18 19.25 -18.65
CA GLY A 65 -10.27 20.39 -17.75
C GLY A 65 -9.12 20.47 -16.76
N LYS A 66 -9.04 21.62 -16.06
CA LYS A 66 -7.98 21.85 -15.06
C LYS A 66 -8.17 20.90 -13.87
N PRO A 67 -7.12 20.14 -13.48
CA PRO A 67 -7.20 19.24 -12.33
C PRO A 67 -7.21 20.02 -11.01
N SER A 68 -7.92 19.48 -10.02
CA SER A 68 -7.81 19.87 -8.62
C SER A 68 -8.13 18.70 -7.70
N ILE A 69 -7.57 18.69 -6.49
CA ILE A 69 -7.74 17.63 -5.51
C ILE A 69 -8.33 18.23 -4.22
N LYS A 70 -9.34 17.57 -3.66
CA LYS A 70 -9.82 17.84 -2.30
C LYS A 70 -9.59 16.59 -1.44
N ILE A 71 -9.11 16.78 -0.22
CA ILE A 71 -8.81 15.72 0.72
C ILE A 71 -9.59 16.01 2.00
N SER A 72 -10.37 15.02 2.45
CA SER A 72 -11.03 14.99 3.75
C SER A 72 -10.32 14.01 4.68
N LEU A 73 -9.71 14.53 5.74
CA LEU A 73 -9.04 13.71 6.74
C LEU A 73 -10.05 12.92 7.58
N GLY A 74 -11.22 13.52 7.85
CA GLY A 74 -12.29 12.85 8.60
C GLY A 74 -12.89 11.67 7.85
N GLU A 75 -13.06 11.80 6.52
CA GLU A 75 -13.61 10.73 5.68
C GLU A 75 -12.54 9.74 5.19
N GLN A 76 -11.25 10.06 5.36
CA GLN A 76 -10.12 9.32 4.77
C GLN A 76 -10.28 9.11 3.27
N LYS A 77 -10.62 10.21 2.55
CA LYS A 77 -10.87 10.22 1.11
C LYS A 77 -10.21 11.39 0.41
N ALA A 78 -9.79 11.15 -0.83
CA ALA A 78 -9.43 12.18 -1.79
C ALA A 78 -10.42 12.19 -2.95
N TYR A 79 -10.77 13.37 -3.40
CA TYR A 79 -11.67 13.65 -4.50
C TYR A 79 -10.90 14.35 -5.61
N PHE A 80 -10.86 13.77 -6.80
CA PHE A 80 -10.21 14.34 -7.96
C PHE A 80 -11.21 14.97 -8.90
N TYR A 81 -10.95 16.21 -9.29
CA TYR A 81 -11.80 16.97 -10.21
C TYR A 81 -11.04 17.36 -11.46
N LYS A 82 -11.74 17.38 -12.61
CA LYS A 82 -11.29 18.00 -13.87
C LYS A 82 -12.35 19.01 -14.32
N GLY A 83 -11.94 20.29 -14.49
CA GLY A 83 -12.87 21.36 -14.88
C GLY A 83 -14.05 21.55 -13.91
N GLY A 84 -13.91 21.15 -12.64
CA GLY A 84 -14.97 21.20 -11.64
C GLY A 84 -15.84 19.93 -11.56
N GLN A 85 -15.74 19.01 -12.52
CA GLN A 85 -16.42 17.73 -12.49
C GLN A 85 -15.63 16.73 -11.62
N LEU A 86 -16.29 16.02 -10.70
CA LEU A 86 -15.72 14.91 -9.95
C LEU A 86 -15.48 13.70 -10.87
N VAL A 87 -14.25 13.22 -10.95
CA VAL A 87 -13.85 12.13 -11.86
C VAL A 87 -13.15 10.97 -11.15
N GLY A 88 -12.92 11.06 -9.86
CA GLY A 88 -12.33 9.97 -9.09
C GLY A 88 -12.43 10.21 -7.59
N ILE A 89 -12.59 9.12 -6.85
CA ILE A 89 -12.51 9.09 -5.39
C ILE A 89 -11.48 8.05 -5.01
N SER A 90 -10.60 8.38 -4.08
CA SER A 90 -9.62 7.47 -3.52
C SER A 90 -9.82 7.32 -2.03
N GLN A 91 -9.83 6.09 -1.53
CA GLN A 91 -9.62 5.80 -0.11
C GLN A 91 -8.19 6.22 0.27
N LEU A 92 -8.00 6.64 1.53
CA LEU A 92 -6.73 7.12 2.03
C LEU A 92 -6.34 6.44 3.35
N SER A 93 -5.05 6.57 3.69
CA SER A 93 -4.54 6.47 5.05
C SER A 93 -3.59 7.65 5.28
N THR A 94 -4.04 8.60 6.10
CA THR A 94 -3.33 9.86 6.37
C THR A 94 -2.49 9.79 7.65
N GLY A 95 -1.92 10.91 8.08
CA GLY A 95 -1.10 10.98 9.30
C GLY A 95 -1.87 10.53 10.55
N ARG A 96 -1.22 9.69 11.37
CA ARG A 96 -1.77 9.22 12.65
C ARG A 96 -1.75 10.31 13.71
N GLU A 97 -2.34 10.03 14.86
CA GLU A 97 -2.29 10.92 16.02
C GLU A 97 -0.83 11.28 16.40
N GLY A 98 -0.59 12.54 16.67
CA GLY A 98 0.75 13.09 16.94
C GLY A 98 1.63 13.36 15.72
N LEU A 99 1.25 12.84 14.54
CA LEU A 99 1.93 13.05 13.25
C LEU A 99 0.92 13.35 12.14
N GLY A 100 -0.07 14.19 12.46
CA GLY A 100 -1.19 14.48 11.58
C GLY A 100 -0.80 15.12 10.25
N THR A 101 -1.55 14.79 9.20
CA THR A 101 -1.45 15.49 7.92
C THR A 101 -1.94 16.93 8.08
N VAL A 102 -1.17 17.88 7.54
CA VAL A 102 -1.50 19.31 7.62
C VAL A 102 -2.75 19.65 6.81
N THR A 103 -3.61 20.52 7.37
CA THR A 103 -4.79 21.06 6.68
C THR A 103 -4.49 22.41 6.04
N GLY A 104 -5.21 22.75 4.98
CA GLY A 104 -5.07 24.03 4.30
C GLY A 104 -5.20 23.94 2.78
N SER A 105 -4.80 25.00 2.09
CA SER A 105 -4.77 25.09 0.64
C SER A 105 -3.33 25.04 0.16
N PHE A 106 -3.03 24.06 -0.65
CA PHE A 106 -1.70 23.76 -1.18
C PHE A 106 -1.70 23.66 -2.70
N LYS A 107 -0.54 23.42 -3.27
CA LYS A 107 -0.35 23.02 -4.67
C LYS A 107 0.61 21.85 -4.73
N ILE A 108 0.52 21.03 -5.77
CA ILE A 108 1.59 20.08 -6.08
C ILE A 108 2.85 20.90 -6.39
N ILE A 109 3.93 20.67 -5.65
CA ILE A 109 5.20 21.40 -5.79
C ILE A 109 6.33 20.52 -6.36
N GLN A 110 6.16 19.21 -6.32
CA GLN A 110 7.10 18.22 -6.89
C GLN A 110 6.34 16.96 -7.28
N LYS A 111 6.83 16.26 -8.32
CA LYS A 111 6.38 14.93 -8.71
C LYS A 111 7.61 14.03 -8.87
N ASP A 112 7.55 12.83 -8.33
CA ASP A 112 8.60 11.83 -8.43
C ASP A 112 7.98 10.43 -8.46
N GLN A 113 8.12 9.74 -9.59
CA GLN A 113 7.47 8.44 -9.80
C GLN A 113 8.05 7.34 -8.90
N ASN A 114 9.34 7.41 -8.61
CA ASN A 114 10.07 6.39 -7.86
C ASN A 114 10.66 6.93 -6.55
N HIS A 115 9.92 7.84 -5.92
CA HIS A 115 10.37 8.49 -4.70
C HIS A 115 10.67 7.47 -3.58
N VAL A 116 11.75 7.76 -2.86
CA VAL A 116 12.14 7.00 -1.66
C VAL A 116 12.31 7.99 -0.51
N SER A 117 11.78 7.66 0.65
CA SER A 117 11.91 8.51 1.83
C SER A 117 13.37 8.65 2.25
N SER A 118 13.79 9.88 2.55
CA SER A 118 15.09 10.17 3.17
C SER A 118 15.05 10.17 4.71
N GLU A 119 13.86 10.05 5.29
CA GLU A 119 13.60 10.21 6.72
C GLU A 119 13.07 8.94 7.39
N TYR A 120 12.18 8.22 6.69
CA TYR A 120 11.54 7.01 7.20
C TYR A 120 11.91 5.79 6.36
N GLY A 121 12.20 4.67 7.03
CA GLY A 121 12.63 3.43 6.35
C GLY A 121 13.06 2.38 7.34
N ASP A 122 14.03 1.59 6.95
CA ASP A 122 14.62 0.54 7.76
C ASP A 122 16.14 0.69 7.82
N TYR A 123 16.79 0.25 8.90
CA TYR A 123 18.21 -0.04 8.87
C TYR A 123 18.41 -1.50 8.44
N VAL A 124 19.25 -1.69 7.43
CA VAL A 124 19.52 -3.01 6.85
C VAL A 124 21.03 -3.30 6.88
N ASP A 125 21.40 -4.60 6.88
CA ASP A 125 22.78 -5.06 6.80
C ASP A 125 23.30 -5.01 5.35
N SER A 126 24.54 -5.49 5.13
CA SER A 126 25.16 -5.52 3.80
C SER A 126 24.52 -6.52 2.83
N ALA A 127 23.64 -7.41 3.30
CA ALA A 127 22.87 -8.35 2.51
C ALA A 127 21.40 -7.91 2.36
N ASP A 128 21.08 -6.64 2.71
CA ASP A 128 19.73 -6.06 2.68
C ASP A 128 18.72 -6.70 3.67
N ASN A 129 19.19 -7.46 4.67
CA ASN A 129 18.31 -7.95 5.72
C ASN A 129 17.99 -6.83 6.71
N VAL A 130 16.72 -6.73 7.12
CA VAL A 130 16.28 -5.71 8.09
C VAL A 130 16.89 -5.99 9.45
N VAL A 131 17.64 -5.02 9.98
CA VAL A 131 18.24 -5.03 11.33
C VAL A 131 17.34 -4.28 12.31
N VAL A 132 16.83 -3.10 11.90
CA VAL A 132 15.84 -2.32 12.64
C VAL A 132 14.81 -1.81 11.66
N ALA A 133 13.55 -2.16 11.88
CA ALA A 133 12.43 -1.73 11.04
C ALA A 133 11.80 -0.42 11.54
N ASN A 134 11.14 0.28 10.61
CA ASN A 134 10.32 1.47 10.88
C ASN A 134 11.10 2.61 11.60
N VAL A 135 12.30 2.89 11.15
CA VAL A 135 13.15 3.94 11.75
C VAL A 135 12.79 5.35 11.25
N ASP A 136 12.94 6.30 12.15
CA ASP A 136 13.03 7.74 11.90
C ASP A 136 14.51 8.12 12.06
N VAL A 137 15.20 8.43 10.96
CA VAL A 137 16.65 8.70 11.01
C VAL A 137 17.02 9.92 11.87
N GLY A 138 16.05 10.80 12.14
CA GLY A 138 16.22 11.94 13.04
C GLY A 138 16.20 11.57 14.51
N LYS A 139 15.73 10.36 14.86
CA LYS A 139 15.54 9.91 16.24
C LYS A 139 16.26 8.62 16.56
N ASP A 140 16.28 7.68 15.61
CA ASP A 140 16.74 6.32 15.83
C ASP A 140 18.22 6.19 15.46
N PRO A 141 19.10 5.82 16.41
CA PRO A 141 20.53 5.69 16.14
C PRO A 141 20.78 4.53 15.17
N LYS A 142 21.68 4.77 14.20
CA LYS A 142 22.07 3.74 13.24
C LYS A 142 22.95 2.67 13.91
N PRO A 143 22.57 1.36 13.84
CA PRO A 143 23.39 0.27 14.33
C PRO A 143 24.74 0.17 13.59
N PRO A 144 25.80 -0.29 14.26
CA PRO A 144 27.08 -0.55 13.60
C PRO A 144 26.94 -1.54 12.44
N GLY A 145 27.55 -1.22 11.30
CA GLY A 145 27.52 -2.05 10.09
C GLY A 145 26.22 -1.97 9.27
N ALA A 146 25.16 -1.31 9.79
CA ALA A 146 23.93 -1.11 9.04
C ALA A 146 23.96 0.14 8.17
N HIS A 147 23.12 0.17 7.12
CA HIS A 147 22.82 1.36 6.34
C HIS A 147 21.31 1.63 6.27
N PHE A 148 20.94 2.87 6.01
CA PHE A 148 19.53 3.26 5.89
C PHE A 148 19.00 2.89 4.52
N LYS A 149 17.84 2.22 4.49
CA LYS A 149 17.06 1.92 3.32
C LYS A 149 15.71 2.61 3.46
N GLY A 150 15.54 3.70 2.70
CA GLY A 150 14.32 4.51 2.77
C GLY A 150 13.10 3.77 2.26
N ALA A 151 11.94 4.10 2.83
CA ALA A 151 10.67 3.53 2.40
C ALA A 151 10.31 3.97 0.98
N PRO A 152 9.90 3.06 0.08
CA PRO A 152 9.41 3.43 -1.23
C PRO A 152 8.06 4.16 -1.12
N MET A 153 7.92 5.24 -1.89
CA MET A 153 6.74 6.10 -1.98
C MET A 153 6.38 6.33 -3.47
N PRO A 154 5.95 5.29 -4.20
CA PRO A 154 5.70 5.41 -5.63
C PRO A 154 4.65 6.47 -5.95
N TYR A 155 4.81 7.12 -7.12
CA TYR A 155 3.91 8.19 -7.60
C TYR A 155 3.79 9.37 -6.64
N PHE A 156 4.90 9.76 -6.02
CA PHE A 156 4.92 10.82 -5.02
C PHE A 156 4.57 12.20 -5.62
N MET A 157 3.62 12.87 -4.98
CA MET A 157 3.16 14.21 -5.32
C MET A 157 3.26 15.08 -4.07
N ARG A 158 4.35 15.86 -3.94
CA ARG A 158 4.62 16.72 -2.78
C ARG A 158 3.70 17.91 -2.74
N ILE A 159 3.18 18.24 -1.56
CA ILE A 159 2.33 19.42 -1.35
C ILE A 159 2.97 20.45 -0.41
N VAL A 160 3.66 20.02 0.65
CA VAL A 160 4.34 20.92 1.59
C VAL A 160 5.40 20.15 2.39
N GLY A 161 6.56 20.74 2.64
CA GLY A 161 7.63 20.09 3.41
C GLY A 161 7.96 18.68 2.92
N GLY A 162 7.91 17.69 3.81
CA GLY A 162 8.01 16.26 3.50
C GLY A 162 6.68 15.61 3.12
N THR A 163 5.54 16.31 3.27
CA THR A 163 4.21 15.73 3.05
C THR A 163 3.84 15.68 1.58
N GLY A 164 3.38 14.54 1.12
CA GLY A 164 2.85 14.32 -0.23
C GLY A 164 1.86 13.17 -0.29
N LEU A 165 1.21 13.04 -1.46
CA LEU A 165 0.36 11.89 -1.80
C LEU A 165 1.23 10.84 -2.49
N HIS A 166 1.02 9.56 -2.21
CA HIS A 166 1.76 8.47 -2.85
C HIS A 166 1.03 7.12 -2.73
N ALA A 167 1.43 6.13 -3.50
CA ALA A 167 0.95 4.76 -3.31
C ALA A 167 1.44 4.20 -1.98
N GLY A 168 0.58 3.49 -1.25
CA GLY A 168 0.97 2.87 0.00
C GLY A 168 -0.11 1.99 0.60
N TYR A 169 0.27 1.25 1.64
CA TYR A 169 -0.63 0.38 2.37
C TYR A 169 -1.71 1.17 3.13
N LEU A 170 -2.95 0.70 3.05
CA LEU A 170 -4.13 1.28 3.69
C LEU A 170 -4.70 0.31 4.73
N PRO A 171 -4.40 0.48 6.02
CA PRO A 171 -4.95 -0.38 7.07
C PRO A 171 -6.43 -0.11 7.37
N GLY A 172 -7.04 0.94 6.79
CA GLY A 172 -8.41 1.37 7.05
C GLY A 172 -8.53 2.48 8.10
N TYR A 173 -7.42 2.99 8.58
CA TYR A 173 -7.33 4.09 9.55
C TYR A 173 -6.10 4.97 9.26
N PRO A 174 -6.00 6.19 9.86
CA PRO A 174 -4.80 7.04 9.76
C PRO A 174 -3.57 6.34 10.37
N ALA A 175 -2.53 6.07 9.57
CA ALA A 175 -1.36 5.29 10.00
C ALA A 175 -0.01 5.82 9.50
N SER A 176 0.01 6.93 8.74
CA SER A 176 1.25 7.48 8.20
C SER A 176 1.97 8.42 9.17
N HIS A 177 3.16 8.87 8.79
CA HIS A 177 3.92 9.92 9.47
C HIS A 177 3.61 11.34 8.95
N GLY A 178 2.41 11.55 8.36
CA GLY A 178 1.96 12.82 7.81
C GLY A 178 1.71 12.79 6.30
N CYS A 179 2.28 11.86 5.56
CA CYS A 179 1.98 11.64 4.15
C CYS A 179 0.56 11.08 3.95
N ILE A 180 0.09 11.12 2.71
CA ILE A 180 -1.25 10.71 2.31
C ILE A 180 -1.12 9.49 1.42
N ARG A 181 -1.35 8.30 1.99
CA ARG A 181 -1.30 7.03 1.28
C ARG A 181 -2.60 6.77 0.54
N MET A 182 -2.50 6.20 -0.63
CA MET A 182 -3.64 5.79 -1.47
C MET A 182 -3.36 4.47 -2.19
N PRO A 183 -4.37 3.77 -2.72
CA PRO A 183 -4.18 2.59 -3.55
C PRO A 183 -3.28 2.93 -4.74
N GLU A 184 -2.44 1.99 -5.17
CA GLU A 184 -1.45 2.21 -6.22
C GLU A 184 -2.09 2.70 -7.52
N PHE A 185 -3.19 2.07 -7.98
CA PHE A 185 -3.89 2.50 -9.19
C PHE A 185 -4.43 3.92 -9.11
N MET A 186 -4.85 4.38 -7.92
CA MET A 186 -5.28 5.77 -7.73
C MET A 186 -4.10 6.73 -7.70
N ALA A 187 -3.00 6.35 -7.03
CA ALA A 187 -1.79 7.16 -7.00
C ALA A 187 -1.23 7.35 -8.43
N GLU A 188 -1.23 6.30 -9.25
CA GLU A 188 -0.85 6.39 -10.65
C GLU A 188 -1.77 7.32 -11.45
N ASN A 189 -3.10 7.16 -11.33
CA ASN A 189 -4.06 8.00 -12.02
C ASN A 189 -3.95 9.48 -11.61
N PHE A 190 -3.82 9.75 -10.31
CA PHE A 190 -3.61 11.11 -9.82
C PHE A 190 -2.31 11.68 -10.37
N PHE A 191 -1.21 10.93 -10.25
CA PHE A 191 0.10 11.33 -10.72
C PHE A 191 0.11 11.67 -12.23
N ARG A 192 -0.53 10.86 -13.04
CA ARG A 192 -0.61 11.07 -14.51
C ARG A 192 -1.42 12.33 -14.87
N ASN A 193 -2.41 12.68 -14.05
CA ASN A 193 -3.38 13.74 -14.35
C ASN A 193 -3.12 15.07 -13.64
N VAL A 194 -2.09 15.16 -12.78
CA VAL A 194 -1.67 16.42 -12.17
C VAL A 194 -0.35 16.93 -12.76
N SER A 195 -0.12 18.23 -12.62
CA SER A 195 1.15 18.90 -12.85
C SER A 195 1.57 19.70 -11.63
N VAL A 196 2.83 20.12 -11.57
CA VAL A 196 3.27 21.12 -10.59
C VAL A 196 2.40 22.37 -10.75
N GLY A 197 1.89 22.87 -9.62
CA GLY A 197 0.90 23.95 -9.58
C GLY A 197 -0.56 23.50 -9.43
N THR A 198 -0.88 22.20 -9.61
CA THR A 198 -2.24 21.68 -9.39
C THR A 198 -2.72 21.97 -7.96
N PRO A 199 -3.90 22.61 -7.77
CA PRO A 199 -4.43 22.91 -6.44
C PRO A 199 -4.80 21.65 -5.65
N VAL A 200 -4.47 21.66 -4.36
CA VAL A 200 -4.83 20.62 -3.38
C VAL A 200 -5.38 21.30 -2.13
N THR A 201 -6.60 20.96 -1.73
CA THR A 201 -7.21 21.42 -0.47
C THR A 201 -7.33 20.26 0.48
N VAL A 202 -6.83 20.41 1.71
CA VAL A 202 -6.91 19.42 2.79
C VAL A 202 -7.76 19.97 3.92
N THR A 203 -8.82 19.26 4.27
CA THR A 203 -9.78 19.60 5.34
C THR A 203 -9.91 18.45 6.34
N HIS A 204 -10.46 18.73 7.49
CA HIS A 204 -10.89 17.70 8.46
C HIS A 204 -12.10 16.93 7.97
#